data_f686ca39a63b308ed9b7fd779011ad6f
#
_entry.id   f686ca39a63b308ed9b7fd779011ad6f
#
_cell.length_a   1.000
_cell.length_b   1.000
_cell.length_c   1.000
_cell.angle_alpha   90.00
_cell.angle_beta   90.00
_cell.angle_gamma   90.00
#
_symmetry.space_group_name_H-M   'P 1'
#
loop_
_entity.id
_entity.type
_entity.pdbx_description
1 polymer ?
#
loop_
_entity_poly.entity_id
_entity_poly.type
_entity_poly.pdbx_seq_one_letter_code
_entity_poly.pdbx_strand_id
1 'polypeptide(L)'
;MSTTDRKLSVSIERFPIAGVFSISRGSRTEAVVVTATVSDGGVTGRGECVPYARYGETVEGVAAAIEALGPMVAKGLDRDGLQEALPPGAARNALDCALWDLDAKRAGVPAHVLAGIDRLGRATTAYTHPASPSRMQWQRRHTQRGSEPS
;
A
#
# COMPACT_ATOMS: atom_id res chain seq x y z
N MET A 1 33.94 -9.58 -0.38
CA MET A 1 32.55 -9.51 -0.89
C MET A 1 31.63 -9.81 0.28
N SER A 2 30.97 -8.80 0.81
CA SER A 2 29.99 -9.01 1.89
C SER A 2 28.80 -9.76 1.30
N THR A 3 28.62 -11.00 1.67
CA THR A 3 27.40 -11.75 1.37
C THR A 3 26.29 -11.08 2.19
N THR A 4 25.45 -10.31 1.54
CA THR A 4 24.22 -9.78 2.15
C THR A 4 23.32 -10.97 2.47
N ASP A 5 22.95 -11.17 3.72
CA ASP A 5 21.97 -12.20 4.13
C ASP A 5 20.54 -11.67 3.95
N ARG A 6 20.30 -10.97 2.83
CA ARG A 6 18.98 -10.44 2.50
C ARG A 6 18.03 -11.55 2.10
N LYS A 7 16.86 -11.52 2.71
CA LYS A 7 15.77 -12.46 2.40
C LYS A 7 14.52 -11.67 2.08
N LEU A 8 13.81 -12.09 1.05
CA LEU A 8 12.50 -11.60 0.68
C LEU A 8 11.45 -12.63 1.07
N SER A 9 10.39 -12.19 1.69
CA SER A 9 9.16 -12.97 1.88
C SER A 9 7.96 -12.16 1.42
N VAL A 10 6.96 -12.86 0.91
CA VAL A 10 5.71 -12.28 0.43
C VAL A 10 4.56 -12.94 1.15
N SER A 11 3.57 -12.17 1.59
CA SER A 11 2.34 -12.68 2.18
C SER A 11 1.12 -12.00 1.57
N ILE A 12 0.02 -12.76 1.48
CA ILE A 12 -1.30 -12.25 1.14
C ILE A 12 -2.09 -12.18 2.44
N GLU A 13 -2.49 -11.00 2.83
CA GLU A 13 -3.21 -10.76 4.08
C GLU A 13 -4.63 -10.29 3.77
N ARG A 14 -5.60 -10.73 4.60
CA ARG A 14 -7.02 -10.40 4.46
C ARG A 14 -7.52 -9.77 5.74
N PHE A 15 -8.04 -8.56 5.62
CA PHE A 15 -8.55 -7.79 6.75
C PHE A 15 -10.05 -7.59 6.59
N PRO A 16 -10.87 -8.05 7.55
CA PRO A 16 -12.30 -7.77 7.51
C PRO A 16 -12.53 -6.27 7.69
N ILE A 17 -13.44 -5.72 6.87
CA ILE A 17 -13.86 -4.33 6.99
C ILE A 17 -15.04 -4.28 7.96
N ALA A 18 -15.00 -3.37 8.93
CA ALA A 18 -16.12 -3.16 9.85
C ALA A 18 -17.33 -2.63 9.07
N GLY A 19 -18.29 -3.51 8.77
CA GLY A 19 -19.45 -3.24 7.92
C GLY A 19 -19.16 -3.51 6.44
N VAL A 20 -19.85 -2.81 5.55
CA VAL A 20 -19.70 -2.91 4.10
C VAL A 20 -19.16 -1.59 3.56
N PHE A 21 -18.00 -1.64 2.92
CA PHE A 21 -17.46 -0.50 2.20
C PHE A 21 -18.04 -0.48 0.78
N SER A 22 -18.96 0.46 0.52
CA SER A 22 -19.61 0.60 -0.77
C SER A 22 -19.17 1.87 -1.49
N ILE A 23 -18.75 1.71 -2.73
CA ILE A 23 -18.46 2.78 -3.68
C ILE A 23 -19.28 2.59 -4.95
N SER A 24 -19.29 3.57 -5.84
CA SER A 24 -20.02 3.48 -7.14
C SER A 24 -19.66 2.26 -7.99
N ARG A 25 -18.54 1.59 -7.71
CA ARG A 25 -18.01 0.43 -8.47
C ARG A 25 -18.17 -0.91 -7.76
N GLY A 26 -18.84 -0.97 -6.62
CA GLY A 26 -19.09 -2.21 -5.88
C GLY A 26 -18.95 -2.07 -4.38
N SER A 27 -19.17 -3.18 -3.70
CA SER A 27 -19.07 -3.29 -2.25
C SER A 27 -18.01 -4.31 -1.87
N ARG A 28 -17.30 -4.05 -0.77
CA ARG A 28 -16.29 -4.95 -0.21
C ARG A 28 -16.53 -5.14 1.27
N THR A 29 -16.34 -6.35 1.75
CA THR A 29 -16.39 -6.73 3.17
C THR A 29 -15.00 -7.04 3.72
N GLU A 30 -14.01 -7.17 2.83
CA GLU A 30 -12.60 -7.39 3.20
C GLU A 30 -11.66 -6.54 2.34
N ALA A 31 -10.52 -6.20 2.89
CA ALA A 31 -9.37 -5.66 2.18
C ALA A 31 -8.33 -6.78 2.04
N VAL A 32 -7.93 -7.07 0.80
CA VAL A 32 -6.86 -8.03 0.49
C VAL A 32 -5.63 -7.26 0.09
N VAL A 33 -4.53 -7.50 0.77
CA VAL A 33 -3.26 -6.82 0.53
C VAL A 33 -2.15 -7.82 0.27
N VAL A 34 -1.13 -7.39 -0.47
CA VAL A 34 0.11 -8.14 -0.65
C VAL A 34 1.21 -7.39 0.10
N THR A 35 1.86 -8.07 1.02
CA THR A 35 2.93 -7.53 1.84
C THR A 35 4.26 -8.11 1.40
N ALA A 36 5.23 -7.25 1.11
CA ALA A 36 6.62 -7.59 0.90
C ALA A 36 7.41 -7.32 2.19
N THR A 37 8.22 -8.29 2.61
CA THR A 37 9.11 -8.15 3.76
C THR A 37 10.53 -8.48 3.33
N VAL A 38 11.45 -7.53 3.54
CA VAL A 38 12.87 -7.69 3.25
C VAL A 38 13.63 -7.66 4.58
N SER A 39 14.38 -8.72 4.88
CA SER A 39 15.22 -8.78 6.08
C SER A 39 16.70 -8.82 5.69
N ASP A 40 17.55 -8.15 6.48
CA ASP A 40 18.99 -8.08 6.28
C ASP A 40 19.68 -7.80 7.61
N GLY A 41 20.55 -8.73 8.06
CA GLY A 41 21.33 -8.54 9.28
C GLY A 41 20.49 -8.34 10.56
N GLY A 42 19.31 -8.95 10.66
CA GLY A 42 18.41 -8.81 11.80
C GLY A 42 17.49 -7.57 11.74
N VAL A 43 17.64 -6.72 10.73
CA VAL A 43 16.72 -5.60 10.46
C VAL A 43 15.71 -6.03 9.43
N THR A 44 14.47 -5.58 9.57
CA THR A 44 13.37 -5.95 8.67
C THR A 44 12.63 -4.70 8.19
N GLY A 45 12.53 -4.57 6.87
CA GLY A 45 11.69 -3.59 6.19
C GLY A 45 10.42 -4.24 5.65
N ARG A 46 9.30 -3.54 5.73
CA ARG A 46 7.98 -4.01 5.29
C ARG A 46 7.32 -2.98 4.39
N GLY A 47 6.72 -3.46 3.31
CA GLY A 47 5.89 -2.66 2.42
C GLY A 47 4.65 -3.43 2.01
N GLU A 48 3.59 -2.70 1.69
CA GLU A 48 2.28 -3.25 1.42
C GLU A 48 1.67 -2.61 0.17
N CYS A 49 0.86 -3.37 -0.56
CA CYS A 49 0.09 -2.84 -1.66
C CYS A 49 -1.30 -3.49 -1.75
N VAL A 50 -2.21 -2.78 -2.41
CA VAL A 50 -3.52 -3.30 -2.79
C VAL A 50 -3.53 -3.45 -4.32
N PRO A 51 -3.45 -4.67 -4.86
CA PRO A 51 -3.57 -4.91 -6.29
C PRO A 51 -4.91 -4.39 -6.83
N TYR A 52 -4.90 -3.72 -7.97
CA TYR A 52 -6.10 -3.07 -8.49
C TYR A 52 -6.47 -3.59 -9.87
N ALA A 53 -7.57 -4.33 -9.96
CA ALA A 53 -8.03 -5.00 -11.17
C ALA A 53 -8.21 -4.07 -12.38
N ARG A 54 -8.47 -2.78 -12.16
CA ARG A 54 -8.57 -1.79 -13.25
C ARG A 54 -7.27 -1.64 -14.04
N TYR A 55 -6.13 -1.93 -13.42
CA TYR A 55 -4.81 -1.89 -14.05
C TYR A 55 -4.34 -3.27 -14.50
N GLY A 56 -5.25 -4.26 -14.51
CA GLY A 56 -4.92 -5.64 -14.88
C GLY A 56 -4.19 -6.42 -13.80
N GLU A 57 -4.15 -5.91 -12.58
CA GLU A 57 -3.45 -6.55 -11.47
C GLU A 57 -4.36 -7.56 -10.76
N THR A 58 -3.77 -8.70 -10.39
CA THR A 58 -4.37 -9.69 -9.49
C THR A 58 -3.51 -9.86 -8.25
N VAL A 59 -4.10 -10.31 -7.16
CA VAL A 59 -3.39 -10.54 -5.89
C VAL A 59 -2.26 -11.55 -6.07
N GLU A 60 -2.56 -12.65 -6.75
CA GLU A 60 -1.62 -13.73 -7.03
C GLU A 60 -0.52 -13.30 -8.00
N GLY A 61 -0.88 -12.53 -9.05
CA GLY A 61 0.08 -12.02 -10.03
C GLY A 61 1.06 -11.04 -9.42
N VAL A 62 0.57 -10.15 -8.54
CA VAL A 62 1.43 -9.20 -7.81
C VAL A 62 2.34 -9.92 -6.82
N ALA A 63 1.84 -10.90 -6.06
CA ALA A 63 2.66 -11.70 -5.16
C ALA A 63 3.76 -12.44 -5.93
N ALA A 64 3.43 -13.11 -7.02
CA ALA A 64 4.39 -13.83 -7.86
C ALA A 64 5.46 -12.90 -8.47
N ALA A 65 5.07 -11.69 -8.90
CA ALA A 65 6.00 -10.70 -9.45
C ALA A 65 7.02 -10.23 -8.40
N ILE A 66 6.59 -10.07 -7.15
CA ILE A 66 7.51 -9.72 -6.04
C ILE A 66 8.41 -10.91 -5.72
N GLU A 67 7.86 -12.12 -5.59
CA GLU A 67 8.63 -13.34 -5.27
C GLU A 67 9.74 -13.62 -6.31
N ALA A 68 9.46 -13.36 -7.57
CA ALA A 68 10.43 -13.53 -8.66
C ALA A 68 11.72 -12.69 -8.48
N LEU A 69 11.64 -11.60 -7.71
CA LEU A 69 12.79 -10.74 -7.39
C LEU A 69 13.64 -11.27 -6.21
N GLY A 70 13.25 -12.36 -5.56
CA GLY A 70 13.99 -12.94 -4.44
C GLY A 70 15.50 -13.09 -4.69
N PRO A 71 15.94 -13.67 -5.83
CA PRO A 71 17.36 -13.80 -6.15
C PRO A 71 18.08 -12.45 -6.31
N MET A 72 17.40 -11.42 -6.80
CA MET A 72 17.98 -10.08 -6.96
C MET A 72 18.07 -9.39 -5.59
N VAL A 73 17.05 -9.51 -4.74
CA VAL A 73 17.06 -9.00 -3.37
C VAL A 73 18.18 -9.63 -2.56
N ALA A 74 18.38 -10.95 -2.68
CA ALA A 74 19.48 -11.67 -2.03
C ALA A 74 20.86 -11.19 -2.49
N LYS A 75 20.98 -10.66 -3.71
CA LYS A 75 22.19 -10.04 -4.24
C LYS A 75 22.35 -8.56 -3.92
N GLY A 76 21.41 -7.99 -3.15
CA GLY A 76 21.49 -6.60 -2.72
C GLY A 76 20.73 -5.61 -3.59
N LEU A 77 19.66 -6.04 -4.29
CA LEU A 77 18.79 -5.15 -5.04
C LEU A 77 18.43 -3.91 -4.20
N ASP A 78 18.75 -2.76 -4.73
CA ASP A 78 18.42 -1.47 -4.14
C ASP A 78 17.18 -0.84 -4.81
N ARG A 79 16.82 0.36 -4.38
CA ARG A 79 15.65 1.07 -4.89
C ARG A 79 15.79 1.49 -6.36
N ASP A 80 16.99 1.86 -6.77
CA ASP A 80 17.25 2.27 -8.16
C ASP A 80 17.17 1.06 -9.09
N GLY A 81 17.82 -0.05 -8.74
CA GLY A 81 17.72 -1.31 -9.47
C GLY A 81 16.30 -1.86 -9.52
N LEU A 82 15.48 -1.63 -8.47
CA LEU A 82 14.08 -2.01 -8.49
C LEU A 82 13.26 -1.25 -9.54
N GLN A 83 13.57 0.03 -9.78
CA GLN A 83 12.88 0.82 -10.82
C GLN A 83 13.11 0.25 -12.22
N GLU A 84 14.28 -0.37 -12.46
CA GLU A 84 14.62 -1.03 -13.72
C GLU A 84 14.03 -2.45 -13.80
N ALA A 85 13.95 -3.15 -12.67
CA ALA A 85 13.52 -4.55 -12.60
C ALA A 85 12.01 -4.73 -12.73
N LEU A 86 11.20 -3.78 -12.26
CA LEU A 86 9.74 -3.83 -12.30
C LEU A 86 9.12 -2.56 -12.90
N PRO A 87 8.09 -2.71 -13.74
CA PRO A 87 7.29 -1.56 -14.18
C PRO A 87 6.52 -0.92 -13.01
N PRO A 88 6.05 0.34 -13.16
CA PRO A 88 5.14 0.95 -12.18
C PRO A 88 3.92 0.05 -11.93
N GLY A 89 3.57 -0.14 -10.65
CA GLY A 89 2.44 -0.97 -10.25
C GLY A 89 2.51 -1.38 -8.79
N ALA A 90 1.53 -2.19 -8.36
CA ALA A 90 1.40 -2.62 -6.98
C ALA A 90 2.63 -3.41 -6.49
N ALA A 91 3.18 -4.30 -7.30
CA ALA A 91 4.35 -5.09 -6.95
C ALA A 91 5.57 -4.22 -6.65
N ARG A 92 5.88 -3.24 -7.56
CA ARG A 92 6.98 -2.31 -7.35
C ARG A 92 6.77 -1.46 -6.12
N ASN A 93 5.54 -0.94 -5.92
CA ASN A 93 5.22 -0.12 -4.75
C ASN A 93 5.47 -0.86 -3.44
N ALA A 94 5.00 -2.10 -3.29
CA ALA A 94 5.20 -2.86 -2.06
C ALA A 94 6.69 -3.11 -1.77
N LEU A 95 7.46 -3.52 -2.77
CA LEU A 95 8.88 -3.80 -2.57
C LEU A 95 9.70 -2.52 -2.36
N ASP A 96 9.36 -1.42 -3.04
CA ASP A 96 10.00 -0.11 -2.83
C ASP A 96 9.78 0.39 -1.40
N CYS A 97 8.55 0.33 -0.90
CA CYS A 97 8.24 0.67 0.50
C CYS A 97 9.02 -0.20 1.49
N ALA A 98 9.16 -1.51 1.21
CA ALA A 98 9.93 -2.41 2.06
C ALA A 98 11.43 -2.05 2.08
N LEU A 99 12.00 -1.67 0.95
CA LEU A 99 13.39 -1.22 0.87
C LEU A 99 13.59 0.12 1.58
N TRP A 100 12.67 1.08 1.41
CA TRP A 100 12.69 2.34 2.15
C TRP A 100 12.64 2.14 3.66
N ASP A 101 11.77 1.25 4.14
CA ASP A 101 11.64 0.94 5.57
C ASP A 101 12.89 0.24 6.11
N LEU A 102 13.46 -0.68 5.34
CA LEU A 102 14.72 -1.35 5.68
C LEU A 102 15.87 -0.35 5.81
N ASP A 103 16.06 0.51 4.80
CA ASP A 103 17.15 1.49 4.75
C ASP A 103 17.02 2.51 5.88
N ALA A 104 15.81 3.00 6.16
CA ALA A 104 15.54 3.94 7.25
C ALA A 104 15.87 3.33 8.61
N LYS A 105 15.46 2.08 8.85
CA LYS A 105 15.76 1.35 10.08
C LYS A 105 17.25 1.06 10.25
N ARG A 106 17.96 0.74 9.16
CA ARG A 106 19.42 0.53 9.18
C ARG A 106 20.17 1.83 9.46
N ALA A 107 19.69 2.95 8.91
CA ALA A 107 20.26 4.27 9.16
C ALA A 107 19.86 4.84 10.54
N GLY A 108 18.90 4.24 11.24
CA GLY A 108 18.39 4.73 12.52
C GLY A 108 17.63 6.06 12.43
N VAL A 109 17.07 6.38 11.25
CA VAL A 109 16.33 7.63 11.00
C VAL A 109 14.94 7.33 10.42
N PRO A 110 13.97 8.23 10.60
CA PRO A 110 12.68 8.10 9.93
C PRO A 110 12.80 8.16 8.39
N ALA A 111 11.94 7.47 7.66
CA ALA A 111 11.99 7.41 6.20
C ALA A 111 11.92 8.80 5.53
N HIS A 112 11.17 9.75 6.10
CA HIS A 112 11.09 11.11 5.56
C HIS A 112 12.44 11.85 5.65
N VAL A 113 13.21 11.62 6.72
CA VAL A 113 14.56 12.19 6.86
C VAL A 113 15.50 11.57 5.83
N LEU A 114 15.43 10.25 5.63
CA LEU A 114 16.19 9.55 4.59
C LEU A 114 15.84 10.06 3.18
N ALA A 115 14.60 10.50 2.97
CA ALA A 115 14.13 11.12 1.72
C ALA A 115 14.52 12.62 1.58
N GLY A 116 15.27 13.17 2.52
CA GLY A 116 15.68 14.58 2.49
C GLY A 116 14.59 15.57 2.92
N ILE A 117 13.57 15.11 3.63
CA ILE A 117 12.49 15.95 4.16
C ILE A 117 12.77 16.24 5.63
N ASP A 118 13.26 17.44 5.93
CA ASP A 118 13.67 17.82 7.30
C ASP A 118 12.49 17.98 8.26
N ARG A 119 11.32 18.43 7.78
CA ARG A 119 10.12 18.64 8.59
C ARG A 119 8.87 18.15 7.87
N LEU A 120 8.12 17.31 8.56
CA LEU A 120 6.77 16.95 8.13
C LEU A 120 5.83 18.12 8.41
N GLY A 121 5.24 18.69 7.35
CA GLY A 121 4.16 19.66 7.46
C GLY A 121 2.82 18.99 7.72
N ARG A 122 1.77 19.81 7.94
CA ARG A 122 0.40 19.30 7.94
C ARG A 122 0.03 18.83 6.53
N ALA A 123 -0.48 17.61 6.43
CA ALA A 123 -1.02 17.09 5.19
C ALA A 123 -2.56 17.06 5.28
N THR A 124 -3.22 17.60 4.26
CA THR A 124 -4.69 17.45 4.13
C THR A 124 -4.95 16.12 3.45
N THR A 125 -5.78 15.28 4.07
CA THR A 125 -6.20 14.01 3.50
C THR A 125 -7.71 13.94 3.37
N ALA A 126 -8.20 13.14 2.43
CA ALA A 126 -9.61 12.80 2.31
C ALA A 126 -9.90 11.58 3.18
N TYR A 127 -10.97 11.67 3.97
CA TYR A 127 -11.49 10.54 4.73
C TYR A 127 -12.82 10.08 4.16
N THR A 128 -12.87 8.85 3.66
CA THR A 128 -14.11 8.27 3.13
C THR A 128 -14.88 7.61 4.27
N HIS A 129 -15.99 8.23 4.66
CA HIS A 129 -16.93 7.61 5.58
C HIS A 129 -17.77 6.57 4.86
N PRO A 130 -17.98 5.37 5.41
CA PRO A 130 -19.01 4.46 4.91
C PRO A 130 -20.36 5.17 5.02
N ALA A 131 -21.18 5.02 3.99
CA ALA A 131 -22.51 5.61 3.98
C ALA A 131 -23.35 5.02 5.12
N SER A 132 -23.59 5.79 6.17
CA SER A 132 -24.53 5.41 7.22
C SER A 132 -25.96 5.57 6.69
N PRO A 133 -26.89 4.63 6.97
CA PRO A 133 -28.29 4.77 6.61
C PRO A 133 -28.92 6.10 7.08
N SER A 134 -28.50 6.61 8.23
CA SER A 134 -28.93 7.90 8.77
C SER A 134 -28.46 9.11 7.94
N ARG A 135 -27.30 9.05 7.27
CA ARG A 135 -26.82 10.12 6.38
C ARG A 135 -27.56 10.14 5.04
N MET A 136 -27.91 8.98 4.48
CA MET A 136 -28.75 8.91 3.29
C MET A 136 -30.15 9.49 3.55
N GLN A 137 -30.72 9.27 4.74
CA GLN A 137 -31.98 9.88 5.15
C GLN A 137 -31.87 11.41 5.32
N TRP A 138 -30.75 11.90 5.85
CA TRP A 138 -30.51 13.33 6.01
C TRP A 138 -30.40 14.04 4.66
N GLN A 139 -29.68 13.50 3.69
CA GLN A 139 -29.57 14.05 2.34
C GLN A 139 -30.92 14.05 1.61
N ARG A 140 -31.73 13.00 1.73
CA ARG A 140 -33.07 12.93 1.13
C ARG A 140 -34.01 13.99 1.72
N ARG A 141 -33.94 14.28 3.02
CA ARG A 141 -34.76 15.32 3.68
C ARG A 141 -34.39 16.74 3.26
N HIS A 142 -33.12 16.99 2.94
CA HIS A 142 -32.66 18.33 2.53
C HIS A 142 -32.83 18.61 1.04
N THR A 143 -32.80 17.60 0.19
CA THR A 143 -33.12 17.75 -1.25
C THR A 143 -34.63 17.95 -1.50
N GLN A 144 -35.48 17.40 -0.66
CA GLN A 144 -36.95 17.58 -0.79
C GLN A 144 -37.44 18.96 -0.33
N ARG A 145 -36.71 19.65 0.53
CA ARG A 145 -37.10 21.02 0.99
C ARG A 145 -36.77 22.14 0.01
N GLY A 146 -35.95 21.85 -1.02
CA GLY A 146 -35.58 22.82 -2.04
C GLY A 146 -36.48 22.87 -3.29
N SER A 147 -37.57 22.10 -3.32
CA SER A 147 -38.47 21.97 -4.46
C SER A 147 -39.94 22.37 -4.19
N GLU A 148 -40.22 23.18 -3.16
CA GLU A 148 -41.51 23.81 -3.05
C GLU A 148 -41.52 25.13 -3.84
N PRO A 149 -42.35 25.27 -4.91
CA PRO A 149 -42.51 26.53 -5.61
C PRO A 149 -43.34 27.49 -4.76
N SER A 150 -42.94 28.75 -4.76
CA SER A 150 -43.65 29.91 -4.21
C SER A 150 -44.96 30.15 -4.91
#